data_33fa35047f4755055de0c24c9a1c4e4d
#
_entry.id   33fa35047f4755055de0c24c9a1c4e4d
#
_cell.length_a   1.000
_cell.length_b   1.000
_cell.length_c   1.000
_cell.angle_alpha   90.00
_cell.angle_beta   90.00
_cell.angle_gamma   90.00
#
_symmetry.space_group_name_H-M   'P 1'
#
loop_
_entity.id
_entity.type
_entity.pdbx_description
1 polymer ?
#
loop_
_entity_poly.entity_id
_entity_poly.type
_entity_poly.pdbx_seq_one_letter_code
_entity_poly.pdbx_strand_id
1 'polypeptide(L)'
;MDILKIDNVVKSYGKHLAVNKVTFSMPEGVIFGLLGPNGAGKSSLIRMITTITRPDEGQIFFAGEPLNNLHPEQIGYMPEERGLYKKMKVGDHLMYLAQLKGLSYDQAKTEIKHWLIKLDIVDWWGKKVEELSKGMQQKAQFISTVIHKPRLLILDEPFSGLDPVNAELLKNEIYELHKNGTSIIFSTHRMEQVEEICDKIVLINKGEKVLYGAVNDIKQQFKENLFRIDFNENQAIPPDLRSLNIVEQTPQYIKLKITGEQESNQVLRHLLDTGVSIRAFNEILPSLNEVFIRQVGSSNVQQ
;
A
#
# COMPACT_ATOMS: atom_id res chain seq x y z
N MET A 1 17.38 -3.12 10.37
CA MET A 1 17.31 -1.80 11.02
C MET A 1 15.98 -1.15 10.67
N ASP A 2 15.38 -0.31 11.54
CA ASP A 2 14.16 0.41 11.17
C ASP A 2 14.51 1.70 10.46
N ILE A 3 13.90 1.94 9.28
CA ILE A 3 14.04 3.22 8.57
C ILE A 3 13.19 4.30 9.22
N LEU A 4 12.04 3.90 9.79
CA LEU A 4 11.11 4.80 10.45
C LEU A 4 10.57 4.14 11.74
N LYS A 5 10.62 4.87 12.85
CA LYS A 5 9.94 4.49 14.09
C LYS A 5 9.06 5.65 14.54
N ILE A 6 7.81 5.36 14.81
CA ILE A 6 6.83 6.27 15.39
C ILE A 6 6.55 5.79 16.80
N ASP A 7 6.71 6.68 17.79
CA ASP A 7 6.65 6.34 19.21
C ASP A 7 5.68 7.26 19.96
N ASN A 8 4.51 6.73 20.32
CA ASN A 8 3.45 7.40 21.07
C ASN A 8 3.04 8.77 20.51
N VAL A 9 3.00 8.90 19.18
CA VAL A 9 2.75 10.17 18.50
C VAL A 9 1.30 10.59 18.63
N VAL A 10 1.11 11.86 19.04
CA VAL A 10 -0.21 12.52 19.14
C VAL A 10 -0.22 13.75 18.25
N LYS A 11 -1.36 14.00 17.57
CA LYS A 11 -1.59 15.22 16.81
C LYS A 11 -3.05 15.64 16.86
N SER A 12 -3.26 16.91 17.28
CA SER A 12 -4.57 17.54 17.33
C SER A 12 -4.62 18.78 16.42
N TYR A 13 -5.79 19.04 15.86
CA TYR A 13 -6.10 20.27 15.14
C TYR A 13 -7.32 20.92 15.78
N GLY A 14 -7.07 21.89 16.64
CA GLY A 14 -8.12 22.47 17.50
C GLY A 14 -8.70 21.40 18.43
N LYS A 15 -9.98 21.11 18.32
CA LYS A 15 -10.66 20.07 19.13
C LYS A 15 -10.60 18.67 18.51
N HIS A 16 -10.10 18.54 17.28
CA HIS A 16 -10.05 17.26 16.58
C HIS A 16 -8.73 16.55 16.85
N LEU A 17 -8.78 15.39 17.50
CA LEU A 17 -7.64 14.50 17.72
C LEU A 17 -7.45 13.63 16.47
N ALA A 18 -6.51 14.02 15.61
CA ALA A 18 -6.29 13.36 14.32
C ALA A 18 -5.37 12.13 14.43
N VAL A 19 -4.46 12.11 15.40
CA VAL A 19 -3.57 10.98 15.70
C VAL A 19 -3.49 10.83 17.22
N ASN A 20 -3.77 9.62 17.73
CA ASN A 20 -3.85 9.31 19.15
C ASN A 20 -2.88 8.20 19.53
N LYS A 21 -1.76 8.56 20.12
CA LYS A 21 -0.71 7.66 20.68
C LYS A 21 -0.31 6.53 19.72
N VAL A 22 -0.15 6.86 18.43
CA VAL A 22 0.23 5.87 17.41
C VAL A 22 1.68 5.46 17.61
N THR A 23 1.91 4.14 17.63
CA THR A 23 3.26 3.54 17.76
C THR A 23 3.39 2.38 16.78
N PHE A 24 4.41 2.45 15.90
CA PHE A 24 4.83 1.35 15.02
C PHE A 24 6.24 1.59 14.48
N SER A 25 6.84 0.55 13.92
CA SER A 25 8.13 0.61 13.24
C SER A 25 8.02 0.10 11.79
N MET A 26 8.82 0.69 10.92
CA MET A 26 8.96 0.25 9.53
C MET A 26 10.41 -0.20 9.31
N PRO A 27 10.66 -1.49 9.00
CA PRO A 27 11.98 -1.95 8.61
C PRO A 27 12.48 -1.26 7.34
N GLU A 28 13.80 -1.17 7.19
CA GLU A 28 14.42 -0.71 5.94
C GLU A 28 14.22 -1.74 4.82
N GLY A 29 14.07 -1.26 3.57
CA GLY A 29 13.95 -2.12 2.39
C GLY A 29 12.64 -2.91 2.30
N VAL A 30 11.51 -2.36 2.79
CA VAL A 30 10.19 -2.95 2.63
C VAL A 30 9.22 -1.98 1.95
N ILE A 31 8.19 -2.51 1.30
CA ILE A 31 7.01 -1.74 0.90
C ILE A 31 5.98 -1.85 2.02
N PHE A 32 5.69 -0.72 2.65
CA PHE A 32 4.89 -0.63 3.86
C PHE A 32 3.56 0.09 3.60
N GLY A 33 2.44 -0.59 3.78
CA GLY A 33 1.11 -0.02 3.59
C GLY A 33 0.66 0.83 4.79
N LEU A 34 0.32 2.09 4.56
CA LEU A 34 -0.36 2.94 5.54
C LEU A 34 -1.84 3.04 5.17
N LEU A 35 -2.67 2.29 5.88
CA LEU A 35 -4.06 2.04 5.55
C LEU A 35 -5.03 2.76 6.48
N GLY A 36 -6.25 2.92 6.00
CA GLY A 36 -7.37 3.43 6.79
C GLY A 36 -8.33 4.24 5.94
N PRO A 37 -9.56 4.47 6.43
CA PRO A 37 -10.54 5.28 5.74
C PRO A 37 -10.12 6.75 5.62
N ASN A 38 -10.88 7.53 4.84
CA ASN A 38 -10.69 8.98 4.79
C ASN A 38 -10.94 9.58 6.19
N GLY A 39 -10.06 10.51 6.60
CA GLY A 39 -10.11 11.09 7.93
C GLY A 39 -9.52 10.23 9.07
N ALA A 40 -8.98 9.04 8.76
CA ALA A 40 -8.39 8.16 9.78
C ALA A 40 -7.12 8.71 10.48
N GLY A 41 -6.47 9.75 9.92
CA GLY A 41 -5.21 10.31 10.44
C GLY A 41 -3.98 10.04 9.58
N LYS A 42 -4.09 9.31 8.46
CA LYS A 42 -2.96 8.96 7.56
C LYS A 42 -2.19 10.19 7.09
N SER A 43 -2.88 11.16 6.48
CA SER A 43 -2.23 12.39 5.98
C SER A 43 -1.60 13.21 7.11
N SER A 44 -2.13 13.18 8.33
CA SER A 44 -1.50 13.83 9.50
C SER A 44 -0.20 13.13 9.89
N LEU A 45 -0.17 11.79 9.88
CA LEU A 45 1.06 11.01 10.08
C LEU A 45 2.10 11.32 9.00
N ILE A 46 1.70 11.29 7.71
CA ILE A 46 2.59 11.62 6.60
C ILE A 46 3.18 13.02 6.74
N ARG A 47 2.35 14.03 7.08
CA ARG A 47 2.82 15.40 7.29
C ARG A 47 3.82 15.53 8.45
N MET A 48 3.69 14.70 9.48
CA MET A 48 4.66 14.66 10.58
C MET A 48 5.97 13.96 10.15
N ILE A 49 5.89 12.85 9.42
CA ILE A 49 7.07 12.13 8.90
C ILE A 49 7.86 13.01 7.92
N THR A 50 7.16 13.81 7.10
CA THR A 50 7.78 14.74 6.14
C THR A 50 8.18 16.09 6.75
N THR A 51 8.06 16.24 8.07
CA THR A 51 8.36 17.48 8.84
C THR A 51 7.52 18.72 8.46
N ILE A 52 6.44 18.54 7.69
CA ILE A 52 5.50 19.64 7.37
C ILE A 52 4.78 20.10 8.64
N THR A 53 4.49 19.17 9.56
CA THR A 53 3.96 19.48 10.91
C THR A 53 4.77 18.73 11.96
N ARG A 54 4.72 19.18 13.20
CA ARG A 54 5.33 18.46 14.34
C ARG A 54 4.26 17.71 15.11
N PRO A 55 4.59 16.56 15.73
CA PRO A 55 3.73 15.94 16.73
C PRO A 55 3.54 16.87 17.92
N ASP A 56 2.39 16.77 18.59
CA ASP A 56 2.13 17.50 19.83
C ASP A 56 2.72 16.73 21.02
N GLU A 57 2.71 15.38 20.95
CA GLU A 57 3.36 14.46 21.89
C GLU A 57 4.00 13.29 21.16
N GLY A 58 4.93 12.61 21.83
CA GLY A 58 5.66 11.47 21.27
C GLY A 58 6.81 11.90 20.36
N GLN A 59 7.42 10.94 19.69
CA GLN A 59 8.61 11.16 18.86
C GLN A 59 8.63 10.30 17.60
N ILE A 60 9.24 10.82 16.55
CA ILE A 60 9.49 10.10 15.29
C ILE A 60 10.98 9.98 15.11
N PHE A 61 11.44 8.79 14.74
CA PHE A 61 12.84 8.51 14.41
C PHE A 61 12.95 8.11 12.94
N PHE A 62 13.95 8.62 12.27
CA PHE A 62 14.33 8.26 10.90
C PHE A 62 15.73 7.69 10.90
N ALA A 63 15.91 6.48 10.36
CA ALA A 63 17.18 5.76 10.32
C ALA A 63 17.91 5.68 11.68
N GLY A 64 17.15 5.55 12.77
CA GLY A 64 17.65 5.45 14.14
C GLY A 64 17.89 6.78 14.87
N GLU A 65 17.77 7.92 14.17
CA GLU A 65 17.95 9.26 14.75
C GLU A 65 16.61 9.99 14.93
N PRO A 66 16.44 10.86 15.93
CA PRO A 66 15.27 11.72 16.03
C PRO A 66 15.06 12.53 14.76
N LEU A 67 13.81 12.50 14.25
CA LEU A 67 13.46 13.19 13.00
C LEU A 67 13.73 14.71 13.15
N ASN A 68 14.43 15.28 12.18
CA ASN A 68 14.81 16.69 12.15
C ASN A 68 14.65 17.31 10.75
N ASN A 69 14.96 18.59 10.62
CA ASN A 69 14.74 19.35 9.39
C ASN A 69 15.70 19.01 8.22
N LEU A 70 16.73 18.18 8.45
CA LEU A 70 17.65 17.70 7.38
C LEU A 70 17.17 16.41 6.73
N HIS A 71 16.38 15.59 7.44
CA HIS A 71 15.89 14.32 6.92
C HIS A 71 14.97 14.43 5.70
N PRO A 72 14.19 15.52 5.47
CA PRO A 72 13.41 15.68 4.24
C PRO A 72 14.22 15.59 2.94
N GLU A 73 15.53 15.86 2.96
CA GLU A 73 16.40 15.65 1.80
C GLU A 73 16.54 14.17 1.42
N GLN A 74 16.35 13.25 2.38
CA GLN A 74 16.38 11.80 2.18
C GLN A 74 14.98 11.18 2.02
N ILE A 75 13.94 12.01 2.08
CA ILE A 75 12.54 11.57 1.99
C ILE A 75 11.91 12.15 0.71
N GLY A 76 11.41 11.26 -0.15
CA GLY A 76 10.55 11.62 -1.27
C GLY A 76 9.09 11.56 -0.82
N TYR A 77 8.31 12.60 -1.11
CA TYR A 77 6.88 12.62 -0.81
C TYR A 77 6.05 13.01 -2.04
N MET A 78 5.19 12.11 -2.44
CA MET A 78 4.21 12.31 -3.51
C MET A 78 2.83 12.42 -2.86
N PRO A 79 2.29 13.64 -2.68
CA PRO A 79 0.95 13.84 -2.14
C PRO A 79 -0.15 13.47 -3.15
N GLU A 80 -1.34 13.12 -2.66
CA GLU A 80 -2.54 12.88 -3.47
C GLU A 80 -2.89 14.12 -4.32
N GLU A 81 -2.84 15.31 -3.73
CA GLU A 81 -3.02 16.57 -4.46
C GLU A 81 -1.73 16.96 -5.18
N ARG A 82 -1.86 17.25 -6.48
CA ARG A 82 -0.71 17.59 -7.33
C ARG A 82 -0.18 18.98 -7.00
N GLY A 83 0.91 19.02 -6.23
CA GLY A 83 1.64 20.26 -5.90
C GLY A 83 2.50 20.80 -7.02
N LEU A 84 2.05 20.70 -8.29
CA LEU A 84 2.82 21.11 -9.45
C LEU A 84 2.62 22.61 -9.78
N TYR A 85 3.70 23.30 -10.11
CA TYR A 85 3.67 24.69 -10.58
C TYR A 85 3.16 24.78 -12.02
N LYS A 86 1.87 24.96 -12.20
CA LYS A 86 1.15 24.83 -13.48
C LYS A 86 1.74 25.67 -14.61
N LYS A 87 2.22 26.90 -14.35
CA LYS A 87 2.78 27.82 -15.34
C LYS A 87 4.25 27.57 -15.71
N MET A 88 4.95 26.73 -14.95
CA MET A 88 6.33 26.36 -15.26
C MET A 88 6.39 25.33 -16.39
N LYS A 89 7.49 25.34 -17.17
CA LYS A 89 7.81 24.22 -18.05
C LYS A 89 8.21 23.00 -17.23
N VAL A 90 7.92 21.80 -17.74
CA VAL A 90 8.20 20.53 -17.06
C VAL A 90 9.68 20.41 -16.68
N GLY A 91 10.59 20.69 -17.63
CA GLY A 91 12.02 20.65 -17.37
C GLY A 91 12.46 21.62 -16.26
N ASP A 92 11.96 22.86 -16.28
CA ASP A 92 12.28 23.88 -15.28
C ASP A 92 11.71 23.51 -13.91
N HIS A 93 10.49 22.96 -13.88
CA HIS A 93 9.84 22.48 -12.67
C HIS A 93 10.61 21.33 -12.01
N LEU A 94 10.98 20.32 -12.79
CA LEU A 94 11.77 19.18 -12.31
C LEU A 94 13.15 19.63 -11.82
N MET A 95 13.81 20.54 -12.56
CA MET A 95 15.11 21.11 -12.19
C MET A 95 15.01 21.84 -10.85
N TYR A 96 14.01 22.71 -10.69
CA TYR A 96 13.80 23.45 -9.47
C TYR A 96 13.61 22.52 -8.25
N LEU A 97 12.76 21.49 -8.37
CA LEU A 97 12.52 20.56 -7.27
C LEU A 97 13.72 19.67 -6.96
N ALA A 98 14.49 19.25 -7.98
CA ALA A 98 15.71 18.49 -7.79
C ALA A 98 16.77 19.29 -7.02
N GLN A 99 16.94 20.58 -7.38
CA GLN A 99 17.88 21.45 -6.67
C GLN A 99 17.44 21.77 -5.24
N LEU A 100 16.11 21.90 -4.97
CA LEU A 100 15.60 22.02 -3.60
C LEU A 100 15.90 20.78 -2.73
N LYS A 101 16.10 19.62 -3.38
CA LYS A 101 16.51 18.36 -2.73
C LYS A 101 18.02 18.16 -2.70
N GLY A 102 18.80 19.21 -2.95
CA GLY A 102 20.26 19.23 -2.79
C GLY A 102 21.06 18.76 -4.01
N LEU A 103 20.43 18.45 -5.17
CA LEU A 103 21.17 18.10 -6.37
C LEU A 103 21.82 19.35 -7.00
N SER A 104 23.07 19.21 -7.47
CA SER A 104 23.65 20.22 -8.35
C SER A 104 22.90 20.29 -9.69
N TYR A 105 23.08 21.39 -10.44
CA TYR A 105 22.44 21.54 -11.75
C TYR A 105 22.74 20.40 -12.71
N ASP A 106 24.00 19.96 -12.78
CA ASP A 106 24.42 18.88 -13.70
C ASP A 106 23.90 17.51 -13.26
N GLN A 107 23.88 17.22 -11.96
CA GLN A 107 23.25 16.02 -11.41
C GLN A 107 21.76 16.00 -11.71
N ALA A 108 21.05 17.09 -11.40
CA ALA A 108 19.63 17.22 -11.67
C ALA A 108 19.31 17.03 -13.16
N LYS A 109 20.07 17.68 -14.06
CA LYS A 109 19.91 17.56 -15.50
C LYS A 109 20.08 16.13 -16.02
N THR A 110 21.07 15.41 -15.47
CA THR A 110 21.34 14.01 -15.82
C THR A 110 20.21 13.10 -15.38
N GLU A 111 19.76 13.23 -14.12
CA GLU A 111 18.69 12.40 -13.57
C GLU A 111 17.33 12.72 -14.25
N ILE A 112 17.02 13.97 -14.52
CA ILE A 112 15.81 14.35 -15.26
C ILE A 112 15.80 13.69 -16.63
N LYS A 113 16.88 13.80 -17.40
CA LYS A 113 16.98 13.17 -18.72
C LYS A 113 16.79 11.66 -18.63
N HIS A 114 17.43 11.00 -17.65
CA HIS A 114 17.26 9.57 -17.42
C HIS A 114 15.78 9.20 -17.24
N TRP A 115 15.05 9.88 -16.34
CA TRP A 115 13.66 9.62 -16.09
C TRP A 115 12.73 9.94 -17.27
N LEU A 116 12.99 11.03 -18.01
CA LEU A 116 12.20 11.38 -19.20
C LEU A 116 12.34 10.33 -20.30
N ILE A 117 13.55 9.78 -20.50
CA ILE A 117 13.81 8.69 -21.44
C ILE A 117 13.11 7.41 -20.96
N LYS A 118 13.30 7.05 -19.68
CA LYS A 118 12.75 5.83 -19.08
C LYS A 118 11.23 5.76 -19.18
N LEU A 119 10.54 6.87 -19.01
CA LEU A 119 9.06 6.95 -19.08
C LEU A 119 8.52 7.33 -20.47
N ASP A 120 9.41 7.44 -21.48
CA ASP A 120 9.08 7.83 -22.85
C ASP A 120 8.34 9.18 -22.96
N ILE A 121 8.89 10.22 -22.30
CA ILE A 121 8.28 11.55 -22.19
C ILE A 121 9.27 12.70 -22.43
N VAL A 122 10.31 12.45 -23.22
CA VAL A 122 11.35 13.46 -23.51
C VAL A 122 10.77 14.75 -24.11
N ASP A 123 9.73 14.61 -24.94
CA ASP A 123 9.06 15.74 -25.59
C ASP A 123 8.31 16.67 -24.63
N TRP A 124 8.23 16.31 -23.33
CA TRP A 124 7.55 17.16 -22.36
C TRP A 124 8.44 18.25 -21.78
N TRP A 125 9.75 18.18 -21.97
CA TRP A 125 10.70 19.13 -21.40
C TRP A 125 10.29 20.59 -21.55
N GLY A 126 9.87 20.99 -22.76
CA GLY A 126 9.46 22.36 -23.08
C GLY A 126 8.00 22.70 -22.85
N LYS A 127 7.14 21.71 -22.58
CA LYS A 127 5.70 21.91 -22.34
C LYS A 127 5.47 22.52 -20.97
N LYS A 128 4.43 23.34 -20.83
CA LYS A 128 3.99 23.80 -19.52
C LYS A 128 3.27 22.68 -18.79
N VAL A 129 3.37 22.64 -17.46
CA VAL A 129 2.69 21.65 -16.63
C VAL A 129 1.16 21.69 -16.83
N GLU A 130 0.56 22.86 -17.06
CA GLU A 130 -0.88 23.01 -17.33
C GLU A 130 -1.34 22.37 -18.64
N GLU A 131 -0.42 22.14 -19.60
CA GLU A 131 -0.71 21.49 -20.89
C GLU A 131 -0.76 19.96 -20.76
N LEU A 132 -0.33 19.41 -19.63
CA LEU A 132 -0.31 17.99 -19.38
C LEU A 132 -1.69 17.47 -18.94
N SER A 133 -2.09 16.29 -19.44
CA SER A 133 -3.25 15.57 -18.92
C SER A 133 -3.02 15.18 -17.45
N LYS A 134 -4.08 14.77 -16.76
CA LYS A 134 -3.99 14.34 -15.36
C LYS A 134 -2.98 13.21 -15.15
N GLY A 135 -2.98 12.18 -16.02
CA GLY A 135 -2.01 11.08 -15.95
C GLY A 135 -0.57 11.52 -16.24
N MET A 136 -0.40 12.45 -17.20
CA MET A 136 0.90 13.04 -17.50
C MET A 136 1.45 13.86 -16.31
N GLN A 137 0.61 14.64 -15.63
CA GLN A 137 0.98 15.35 -14.42
C GLN A 137 1.41 14.40 -13.29
N GLN A 138 0.75 13.24 -13.18
CA GLN A 138 1.11 12.21 -12.20
C GLN A 138 2.51 11.66 -12.45
N LYS A 139 2.87 11.38 -13.72
CA LYS A 139 4.24 10.96 -14.08
C LYS A 139 5.26 12.05 -13.75
N ALA A 140 4.98 13.31 -14.08
CA ALA A 140 5.90 14.41 -13.74
C ALA A 140 6.07 14.59 -12.23
N GLN A 141 4.99 14.43 -11.45
CA GLN A 141 5.03 14.46 -9.99
C GLN A 141 5.85 13.31 -9.43
N PHE A 142 5.66 12.09 -9.95
CA PHE A 142 6.47 10.93 -9.54
C PHE A 142 7.95 11.18 -9.79
N ILE A 143 8.35 11.64 -10.99
CA ILE A 143 9.75 11.97 -11.28
C ILE A 143 10.31 12.95 -10.26
N SER A 144 9.59 14.05 -9.98
CA SER A 144 10.04 15.06 -9.02
C SER A 144 10.23 14.51 -7.60
N THR A 145 9.52 13.43 -7.28
CA THR A 145 9.55 12.79 -5.97
C THR A 145 10.73 11.83 -5.80
N VAL A 146 11.18 11.19 -6.90
CA VAL A 146 12.21 10.13 -6.85
C VAL A 146 13.59 10.57 -7.34
N ILE A 147 13.67 11.74 -7.98
CA ILE A 147 14.86 12.22 -8.70
C ILE A 147 16.12 12.36 -7.83
N HIS A 148 15.94 12.63 -6.54
CA HIS A 148 17.02 12.77 -5.55
C HIS A 148 17.40 11.45 -4.87
N LYS A 149 16.88 10.31 -5.35
CA LYS A 149 17.17 8.96 -4.85
C LYS A 149 16.92 8.82 -3.34
N PRO A 150 15.69 9.06 -2.87
CA PRO A 150 15.38 9.06 -1.45
C PRO A 150 15.59 7.67 -0.82
N ARG A 151 15.99 7.64 0.46
CA ARG A 151 16.02 6.41 1.26
C ARG A 151 14.60 5.95 1.66
N LEU A 152 13.69 6.91 1.86
CA LEU A 152 12.27 6.67 2.13
C LEU A 152 11.42 7.40 1.10
N LEU A 153 10.58 6.66 0.40
CA LEU A 153 9.61 7.18 -0.56
C LEU A 153 8.20 7.04 0.02
N ILE A 154 7.46 8.13 0.10
CA ILE A 154 6.07 8.15 0.58
C ILE A 154 5.17 8.48 -0.60
N LEU A 155 4.27 7.56 -0.94
CA LEU A 155 3.34 7.66 -2.06
C LEU A 155 1.92 7.68 -1.51
N ASP A 156 1.24 8.82 -1.60
CA ASP A 156 -0.14 8.99 -1.15
C ASP A 156 -1.07 8.92 -2.37
N GLU A 157 -1.86 7.85 -2.48
CA GLU A 157 -2.75 7.53 -3.61
C GLU A 157 -2.07 7.60 -5.00
N PRO A 158 -0.91 6.95 -5.23
CA PRO A 158 -0.07 7.18 -6.41
C PRO A 158 -0.73 6.80 -7.74
N PHE A 159 -1.73 5.93 -7.73
CA PHE A 159 -2.41 5.48 -8.94
C PHE A 159 -3.74 6.23 -9.20
N SER A 160 -4.05 7.24 -8.38
CA SER A 160 -5.29 8.00 -8.53
C SER A 160 -5.34 8.75 -9.86
N GLY A 161 -6.38 8.48 -10.66
CA GLY A 161 -6.59 9.13 -11.96
C GLY A 161 -5.67 8.69 -13.08
N LEU A 162 -4.97 7.55 -12.91
CA LEU A 162 -4.25 6.84 -13.97
C LEU A 162 -5.18 5.81 -14.65
N ASP A 163 -5.00 5.63 -15.95
CA ASP A 163 -5.50 4.46 -16.66
C ASP A 163 -4.68 3.21 -16.30
N PRO A 164 -5.19 1.99 -16.57
CA PRO A 164 -4.51 0.75 -16.16
C PRO A 164 -3.08 0.61 -16.69
N VAL A 165 -2.80 1.06 -17.92
CA VAL A 165 -1.46 0.95 -18.52
C VAL A 165 -0.45 1.83 -17.79
N ASN A 166 -0.83 3.09 -17.52
CA ASN A 166 0.02 4.02 -16.79
C ASN A 166 0.16 3.64 -15.30
N ALA A 167 -0.87 3.05 -14.70
CA ALA A 167 -0.79 2.51 -13.34
C ALA A 167 0.21 1.35 -13.24
N GLU A 168 0.18 0.40 -14.20
CA GLU A 168 1.10 -0.73 -14.25
C GLU A 168 2.56 -0.27 -14.47
N LEU A 169 2.75 0.72 -15.38
CA LEU A 169 4.07 1.31 -15.59
C LEU A 169 4.62 1.91 -14.30
N LEU A 170 3.81 2.68 -13.59
CA LEU A 170 4.24 3.31 -12.33
C LEU A 170 4.50 2.27 -11.24
N LYS A 171 3.70 1.20 -11.17
CA LYS A 171 3.89 0.08 -10.25
C LYS A 171 5.23 -0.61 -10.48
N ASN A 172 5.60 -0.85 -11.74
CA ASN A 172 6.89 -1.44 -12.09
C ASN A 172 8.07 -0.55 -11.65
N GLU A 173 7.94 0.78 -11.80
CA GLU A 173 8.96 1.71 -11.31
C GLU A 173 9.10 1.70 -9.78
N ILE A 174 7.98 1.58 -9.06
CA ILE A 174 7.97 1.44 -7.59
C ILE A 174 8.72 0.16 -7.18
N TYR A 175 8.47 -0.97 -7.85
CA TYR A 175 9.20 -2.21 -7.58
C TYR A 175 10.69 -2.11 -7.90
N GLU A 176 11.08 -1.43 -8.99
CA GLU A 176 12.49 -1.21 -9.33
C GLU A 176 13.20 -0.35 -8.27
N LEU A 177 12.56 0.71 -7.79
CA LEU A 177 13.10 1.53 -6.69
C LEU A 177 13.27 0.72 -5.41
N HIS A 178 12.28 -0.12 -5.07
CA HIS A 178 12.34 -1.02 -3.93
C HIS A 178 13.51 -2.01 -4.04
N LYS A 179 13.67 -2.69 -5.19
CA LYS A 179 14.79 -3.60 -5.46
C LYS A 179 16.15 -2.92 -5.30
N ASN A 180 16.22 -1.63 -5.61
CA ASN A 180 17.43 -0.82 -5.45
C ASN A 180 17.63 -0.28 -4.02
N GLY A 181 16.82 -0.75 -3.05
CA GLY A 181 17.00 -0.48 -1.63
C GLY A 181 16.19 0.69 -1.07
N THR A 182 15.33 1.34 -1.88
CA THR A 182 14.42 2.38 -1.39
C THR A 182 13.33 1.75 -0.52
N SER A 183 13.15 2.24 0.70
CA SER A 183 12.01 1.89 1.56
C SER A 183 10.79 2.70 1.13
N ILE A 184 9.60 2.09 1.06
CA ILE A 184 8.43 2.75 0.47
C ILE A 184 7.24 2.70 1.43
N ILE A 185 6.64 3.86 1.74
CA ILE A 185 5.31 3.95 2.35
C ILE A 185 4.29 4.13 1.22
N PHE A 186 3.37 3.19 1.14
CA PHE A 186 2.27 3.20 0.19
C PHE A 186 0.97 3.49 0.93
N SER A 187 0.43 4.70 0.76
CA SER A 187 -0.80 5.13 1.42
C SER A 187 -1.96 5.07 0.43
N THR A 188 -2.97 4.28 0.75
CA THR A 188 -4.20 4.15 -0.05
C THR A 188 -5.36 3.67 0.80
N HIS A 189 -6.57 3.88 0.30
CA HIS A 189 -7.80 3.29 0.84
C HIS A 189 -8.23 2.00 0.08
N ARG A 190 -7.51 1.63 -1.00
CA ARG A 190 -7.80 0.44 -1.84
C ARG A 190 -7.02 -0.76 -1.33
N MET A 191 -7.70 -1.63 -0.59
CA MET A 191 -7.07 -2.79 0.08
C MET A 191 -6.46 -3.80 -0.89
N GLU A 192 -7.05 -3.96 -2.09
CA GLU A 192 -6.53 -4.88 -3.12
C GLU A 192 -5.13 -4.48 -3.59
N GLN A 193 -4.89 -3.18 -3.77
CA GLN A 193 -3.57 -2.68 -4.17
C GLN A 193 -2.52 -2.94 -3.09
N VAL A 194 -2.93 -2.89 -1.84
CA VAL A 194 -2.04 -3.16 -0.70
C VAL A 194 -1.68 -4.64 -0.61
N GLU A 195 -2.65 -5.53 -0.80
CA GLU A 195 -2.41 -6.98 -0.84
C GLU A 195 -1.43 -7.37 -1.93
N GLU A 196 -1.45 -6.67 -3.05
CA GLU A 196 -0.59 -6.92 -4.19
C GLU A 196 0.83 -6.38 -3.99
N ILE A 197 0.98 -5.20 -3.36
CA ILE A 197 2.22 -4.43 -3.40
C ILE A 197 2.99 -4.47 -2.08
N CYS A 198 2.28 -4.53 -0.93
CA CYS A 198 2.90 -4.30 0.37
C CYS A 198 3.33 -5.58 1.08
N ASP A 199 4.51 -5.54 1.70
CA ASP A 199 5.03 -6.61 2.57
C ASP A 199 4.39 -6.57 3.96
N LYS A 200 4.30 -5.36 4.53
CA LYS A 200 3.77 -5.07 5.87
C LYS A 200 2.81 -3.90 5.82
N ILE A 201 1.94 -3.84 6.82
CA ILE A 201 0.95 -2.76 6.91
C ILE A 201 0.81 -2.23 8.33
N VAL A 202 0.34 -0.99 8.40
CA VAL A 202 -0.34 -0.45 9.57
C VAL A 202 -1.72 0.06 9.15
N LEU A 203 -2.74 -0.34 9.88
CA LEU A 203 -4.11 0.12 9.71
C LEU A 203 -4.41 1.16 10.78
N ILE A 204 -4.75 2.36 10.35
CA ILE A 204 -5.16 3.47 11.21
C ILE A 204 -6.66 3.68 11.06
N ASN A 205 -7.36 3.82 12.18
CA ASN A 205 -8.77 4.18 12.22
C ASN A 205 -9.04 5.15 13.36
N LYS A 206 -9.75 6.24 13.11
CA LYS A 206 -10.06 7.29 14.10
C LYS A 206 -8.82 7.78 14.89
N GLY A 207 -7.68 7.90 14.20
CA GLY A 207 -6.41 8.34 14.78
C GLY A 207 -5.63 7.25 15.52
N GLU A 208 -6.11 6.03 15.64
CA GLU A 208 -5.48 4.95 16.39
C GLU A 208 -4.99 3.82 15.48
N LYS A 209 -3.92 3.14 15.94
CA LYS A 209 -3.41 1.94 15.28
C LYS A 209 -4.32 0.76 15.62
N VAL A 210 -4.97 0.18 14.59
CA VAL A 210 -5.88 -0.97 14.73
C VAL A 210 -5.16 -2.30 14.46
N LEU A 211 -4.38 -2.35 13.37
CA LEU A 211 -3.61 -3.54 12.96
C LEU A 211 -2.19 -3.13 12.57
N TYR A 212 -1.25 -4.06 12.77
CA TYR A 212 0.14 -3.90 12.34
C TYR A 212 0.79 -5.26 12.17
N GLY A 213 1.45 -5.50 11.04
CA GLY A 213 2.15 -6.76 10.78
C GLY A 213 2.41 -7.01 9.30
N ALA A 214 2.97 -8.18 8.97
CA ALA A 214 3.05 -8.64 7.60
C ALA A 214 1.64 -8.95 7.06
N VAL A 215 1.41 -8.65 5.78
CA VAL A 215 0.09 -8.83 5.13
C VAL A 215 -0.39 -10.28 5.29
N ASN A 216 0.48 -11.25 4.99
CA ASN A 216 0.14 -12.66 5.08
C ASN A 216 -0.14 -13.10 6.52
N ASP A 217 0.63 -12.64 7.50
CA ASP A 217 0.44 -12.99 8.92
C ASP A 217 -0.92 -12.48 9.42
N ILE A 218 -1.28 -11.25 9.04
CA ILE A 218 -2.59 -10.68 9.36
C ILE A 218 -3.69 -11.54 8.74
N LYS A 219 -3.62 -11.89 7.46
CA LYS A 219 -4.62 -12.72 6.78
C LYS A 219 -4.74 -14.10 7.46
N GLN A 220 -3.61 -14.70 7.87
CA GLN A 220 -3.58 -15.97 8.59
C GLN A 220 -4.24 -15.90 9.99
N GLN A 221 -4.07 -14.79 10.73
CA GLN A 221 -4.71 -14.59 12.02
C GLN A 221 -6.24 -14.56 11.93
N PHE A 222 -6.77 -14.11 10.79
CA PHE A 222 -8.22 -13.99 10.53
C PHE A 222 -8.78 -15.11 9.65
N LYS A 223 -8.01 -16.18 9.40
CA LYS A 223 -8.47 -17.28 8.58
C LYS A 223 -9.70 -17.97 9.16
N GLU A 224 -10.57 -18.44 8.28
CA GLU A 224 -11.82 -19.10 8.63
C GLU A 224 -11.80 -20.61 8.36
N ASN A 225 -10.66 -21.17 7.95
CA ASN A 225 -10.55 -22.52 7.43
C ASN A 225 -11.52 -22.79 6.27
N LEU A 226 -11.65 -21.81 5.40
CA LEU A 226 -12.46 -21.88 4.20
C LEU A 226 -11.62 -22.42 3.05
N PHE A 227 -12.12 -23.44 2.36
CA PHE A 227 -11.44 -24.07 1.22
C PHE A 227 -12.29 -23.98 -0.02
N ARG A 228 -11.65 -23.69 -1.15
CA ARG A 228 -12.25 -23.74 -2.48
C ARG A 228 -11.71 -24.96 -3.23
N ILE A 229 -12.62 -25.73 -3.80
CA ILE A 229 -12.34 -26.92 -4.58
C ILE A 229 -12.92 -26.71 -5.96
N ASP A 230 -12.06 -26.58 -6.95
CA ASP A 230 -12.46 -26.45 -8.36
C ASP A 230 -12.47 -27.80 -9.03
N PHE A 231 -13.48 -28.06 -9.86
CA PHE A 231 -13.66 -29.30 -10.59
C PHE A 231 -13.15 -29.19 -12.04
N ASN A 232 -12.74 -30.30 -12.65
CA ASN A 232 -12.27 -30.31 -14.03
C ASN A 232 -13.41 -30.10 -15.04
N GLU A 233 -14.60 -30.59 -14.72
CA GLU A 233 -15.79 -30.52 -15.56
C GLU A 233 -16.99 -30.13 -14.71
N ASN A 234 -18.06 -29.66 -15.39
CA ASN A 234 -19.34 -29.44 -14.70
C ASN A 234 -19.89 -30.80 -14.26
N GLN A 235 -19.95 -31.02 -12.98
CA GLN A 235 -20.45 -32.27 -12.42
C GLN A 235 -21.46 -32.04 -11.30
N ALA A 236 -22.39 -32.98 -11.16
CA ALA A 236 -23.29 -32.99 -10.01
C ALA A 236 -22.47 -33.34 -8.75
N ILE A 237 -22.65 -32.58 -7.72
CA ILE A 237 -21.98 -32.86 -6.43
C ILE A 237 -22.66 -34.07 -5.81
N PRO A 238 -21.90 -35.14 -5.47
CA PRO A 238 -22.43 -36.33 -4.85
C PRO A 238 -23.20 -36.00 -3.55
N PRO A 239 -24.34 -36.68 -3.27
CA PRO A 239 -25.15 -36.44 -2.08
C PRO A 239 -24.37 -36.59 -0.77
N ASP A 240 -23.37 -37.46 -0.74
CA ASP A 240 -22.52 -37.75 0.42
C ASP A 240 -21.70 -36.54 0.89
N LEU A 241 -21.44 -35.58 -0.01
CA LEU A 241 -20.74 -34.35 0.32
C LEU A 241 -21.61 -33.35 1.10
N ARG A 242 -22.92 -33.58 1.19
CA ARG A 242 -23.83 -32.74 2.01
C ARG A 242 -23.53 -32.78 3.50
N SER A 243 -22.77 -33.77 3.96
CA SER A 243 -22.26 -33.81 5.34
C SER A 243 -21.14 -32.84 5.62
N LEU A 244 -20.49 -32.30 4.56
CA LEU A 244 -19.48 -31.25 4.64
C LEU A 244 -20.17 -29.90 4.84
N ASN A 245 -19.54 -29.01 5.58
CA ASN A 245 -20.04 -27.66 5.80
C ASN A 245 -19.83 -26.79 4.54
N ILE A 246 -20.67 -27.02 3.51
CA ILE A 246 -20.62 -26.30 2.23
C ILE A 246 -21.24 -24.91 2.42
N VAL A 247 -20.43 -23.88 2.15
CA VAL A 247 -20.82 -22.46 2.23
C VAL A 247 -21.35 -21.97 0.89
N GLU A 248 -20.75 -22.44 -0.21
CA GLU A 248 -21.13 -22.06 -1.57
C GLU A 248 -20.94 -23.25 -2.51
N GLN A 249 -21.87 -23.43 -3.46
CA GLN A 249 -21.85 -24.52 -4.40
C GLN A 249 -22.23 -24.07 -5.80
N THR A 250 -21.41 -24.43 -6.79
CA THR A 250 -21.68 -24.27 -8.21
C THR A 250 -21.34 -25.56 -8.97
N PRO A 251 -21.71 -25.73 -10.25
CA PRO A 251 -21.25 -26.88 -11.02
C PRO A 251 -19.73 -26.95 -11.25
N GLN A 252 -19.03 -25.84 -11.05
CA GLN A 252 -17.59 -25.71 -11.34
C GLN A 252 -16.71 -25.75 -10.08
N TYR A 253 -17.27 -25.40 -8.91
CA TYR A 253 -16.56 -25.41 -7.65
C TYR A 253 -17.50 -25.50 -6.44
N ILE A 254 -16.92 -25.89 -5.31
CA ILE A 254 -17.53 -25.74 -3.99
C ILE A 254 -16.60 -24.93 -3.08
N LYS A 255 -17.20 -24.15 -2.18
CA LYS A 255 -16.52 -23.62 -1.01
C LYS A 255 -17.07 -24.31 0.23
N LEU A 256 -16.17 -24.81 1.06
CA LEU A 256 -16.54 -25.47 2.32
C LEU A 256 -15.68 -24.98 3.46
N LYS A 257 -16.26 -24.99 4.66
CA LYS A 257 -15.57 -24.64 5.90
C LYS A 257 -15.17 -25.92 6.62
N ILE A 258 -13.86 -26.10 6.83
CA ILE A 258 -13.34 -27.24 7.61
C ILE A 258 -13.31 -26.81 9.07
N THR A 259 -14.13 -27.44 9.92
CA THR A 259 -14.26 -27.14 11.34
C THR A 259 -14.00 -28.36 12.19
N GLY A 260 -13.44 -28.17 13.38
CA GLY A 260 -13.18 -29.25 14.33
C GLY A 260 -11.89 -30.04 14.03
N GLU A 261 -11.91 -31.31 14.33
CA GLU A 261 -10.77 -32.23 14.20
C GLU A 261 -10.54 -32.75 12.75
N GLN A 262 -11.37 -32.33 11.80
CA GLN A 262 -11.22 -32.72 10.41
C GLN A 262 -9.97 -32.07 9.81
N GLU A 263 -9.06 -32.89 9.35
CA GLU A 263 -7.91 -32.43 8.56
C GLU A 263 -8.31 -32.20 7.10
N SER A 264 -7.75 -31.18 6.47
CA SER A 264 -7.98 -30.87 5.04
C SER A 264 -7.70 -32.08 4.13
N ASN A 265 -6.70 -32.91 4.50
CA ASN A 265 -6.37 -34.15 3.80
C ASN A 265 -7.48 -35.20 3.87
N GLN A 266 -8.21 -35.31 4.98
CA GLN A 266 -9.34 -36.25 5.12
C GLN A 266 -10.50 -35.83 4.23
N VAL A 267 -10.79 -34.52 4.18
CA VAL A 267 -11.80 -33.96 3.29
C VAL A 267 -11.44 -34.20 1.83
N LEU A 268 -10.17 -33.98 1.48
CA LEU A 268 -9.68 -34.22 0.11
C LEU A 268 -9.79 -35.69 -0.28
N ARG A 269 -9.41 -36.63 0.60
CA ARG A 269 -9.56 -38.09 0.35
C ARG A 269 -11.02 -38.46 0.16
N HIS A 270 -11.91 -38.00 1.03
CA HIS A 270 -13.34 -38.26 0.90
C HIS A 270 -13.89 -37.79 -0.44
N LEU A 271 -13.48 -36.61 -0.91
CA LEU A 271 -13.85 -36.09 -2.22
C LEU A 271 -13.35 -36.99 -3.37
N LEU A 272 -12.09 -37.45 -3.32
CA LEU A 272 -11.54 -38.34 -4.34
C LEU A 272 -12.23 -39.70 -4.34
N ASP A 273 -12.59 -40.25 -3.18
CA ASP A 273 -13.27 -41.53 -3.04
C ASP A 273 -14.68 -41.51 -3.65
N THR A 274 -15.30 -40.30 -3.74
CA THR A 274 -16.60 -40.14 -4.44
C THR A 274 -16.49 -40.08 -5.96
N GLY A 275 -15.28 -40.18 -6.52
CA GLY A 275 -15.02 -40.15 -7.96
C GLY A 275 -15.05 -38.77 -8.59
N VAL A 276 -15.05 -37.70 -7.77
CA VAL A 276 -15.05 -36.32 -8.22
C VAL A 276 -13.68 -35.97 -8.83
N SER A 277 -13.67 -35.39 -10.03
CA SER A 277 -12.43 -34.92 -10.68
C SER A 277 -12.06 -33.52 -10.23
N ILE A 278 -11.06 -33.41 -9.34
CA ILE A 278 -10.60 -32.17 -8.74
C ILE A 278 -9.51 -31.53 -9.61
N ARG A 279 -9.67 -30.25 -9.93
CA ARG A 279 -8.67 -29.42 -10.62
C ARG A 279 -7.77 -28.67 -9.63
N ALA A 280 -8.35 -28.14 -8.56
CA ALA A 280 -7.62 -27.39 -7.54
C ALA A 280 -8.29 -27.53 -6.17
N PHE A 281 -7.47 -27.49 -5.12
CA PHE A 281 -7.88 -27.47 -3.72
C PHE A 281 -7.07 -26.40 -3.00
N ASN A 282 -7.70 -25.27 -2.68
CA ASN A 282 -7.03 -24.09 -2.15
C ASN A 282 -7.67 -23.60 -0.86
N GLU A 283 -6.86 -23.30 0.16
CA GLU A 283 -7.33 -22.54 1.32
C GLU A 283 -7.60 -21.09 0.90
N ILE A 284 -8.75 -20.56 1.26
CA ILE A 284 -9.12 -19.15 1.03
C ILE A 284 -8.83 -18.37 2.29
N LEU A 285 -7.86 -17.46 2.20
CA LEU A 285 -7.64 -16.47 3.25
C LEU A 285 -8.57 -15.28 3.03
N PRO A 286 -9.02 -14.62 4.12
CA PRO A 286 -9.80 -13.39 4.00
C PRO A 286 -8.98 -12.30 3.29
N SER A 287 -9.65 -11.44 2.55
CA SER A 287 -9.06 -10.21 2.02
C SER A 287 -8.77 -9.22 3.16
N LEU A 288 -7.84 -8.29 2.95
CA LEU A 288 -7.61 -7.20 3.91
C LEU A 288 -8.86 -6.35 4.13
N ASN A 289 -9.71 -6.24 3.10
CA ASN A 289 -10.99 -5.53 3.22
C ASN A 289 -11.94 -6.24 4.20
N GLU A 290 -12.05 -7.56 4.13
CA GLU A 290 -12.86 -8.35 5.08
C GLU A 290 -12.28 -8.24 6.50
N VAL A 291 -10.96 -8.32 6.65
CA VAL A 291 -10.28 -8.14 7.94
C VAL A 291 -10.57 -6.74 8.50
N PHE A 292 -10.50 -5.69 7.67
CA PHE A 292 -10.80 -4.32 8.06
C PHE A 292 -12.25 -4.18 8.55
N ILE A 293 -13.23 -4.67 7.78
CA ILE A 293 -14.65 -4.59 8.12
C ILE A 293 -14.90 -5.25 9.49
N ARG A 294 -14.29 -6.41 9.76
CA ARG A 294 -14.44 -7.11 11.04
C ARG A 294 -13.86 -6.31 12.20
N GLN A 295 -12.68 -5.73 12.01
CA GLN A 295 -12.00 -4.96 13.06
C GLN A 295 -12.72 -3.65 13.38
N VAL A 296 -13.19 -2.94 12.36
CA VAL A 296 -13.89 -1.66 12.53
C VAL A 296 -15.35 -1.88 12.94
N GLY A 297 -16.00 -2.93 12.42
CA GLY A 297 -17.37 -3.32 12.80
C GLY A 297 -17.48 -3.74 14.25
N SER A 298 -16.53 -4.51 14.76
CA SER A 298 -16.48 -4.90 16.18
C SER A 298 -16.24 -3.72 17.13
N SER A 299 -15.53 -2.68 16.68
CA SER A 299 -15.30 -1.47 17.48
C SER A 299 -16.53 -0.57 17.61
N ASN A 300 -17.53 -0.70 16.71
CA ASN A 300 -18.79 0.07 16.76
C ASN A 300 -19.88 -0.61 17.61
N VAL A 301 -19.71 -1.86 18.03
CA VAL A 301 -20.67 -2.62 18.85
C VAL A 301 -20.38 -2.48 20.35
N GLN A 302 -19.22 -1.89 20.72
CA GLN A 302 -18.81 -1.70 22.12
C GLN A 302 -18.96 -0.25 22.64
N GLN A 303 -19.71 0.60 21.92
CA GLN A 303 -20.05 1.95 22.40
C GLN A 303 -21.53 2.11 22.68
#